data_99dabc0373c34f373918a9bc8c334e8c
#
_entry.id   99dabc0373c34f373918a9bc8c334e8c
#
_cell.length_a   1.000
_cell.length_b   1.000
_cell.length_c   1.000
_cell.angle_alpha   90.00
_cell.angle_beta   90.00
_cell.angle_gamma   90.00
#
_symmetry.space_group_name_H-M   'P 1'
#
loop_
_entity.id
_entity.type
_entity.pdbx_description
1 polymer ?
#
loop_
_entity_poly.entity_id
_entity_poly.type
_entity_poly.pdbx_seq_one_letter_code
_entity_poly.pdbx_strand_id
1 'polypeptide(L)'
;MTTRMKAVAARAAGGLGPPRLRPGPAGRAAGGRPSRLRSFDPGRIADLEYRVWVGYYLRQWPQVLAASVGLVRTGFGMDWYRTLHGAWLVLRANQLWAPFPDNDPDRARACMRRLYALVKLSYGEPANPAKAAALEVDWWRAHREMQHATQPRGTGDELVESVTRLYGYLYGEPEAEVRLAAVHRARAMDLSDQWIREGCRPDSPLLPLEHAALVRCYAALLAAVHH
;
A
#
# COMPACT_ATOMS: atom_id res chain seq x y z
N MET A 1 -13.96 -55.25 17.59
CA MET A 1 -14.65 -55.71 16.40
C MET A 1 -14.31 -54.72 15.29
N THR A 2 -13.38 -55.15 14.53
CA THR A 2 -13.32 -55.36 13.07
C THR A 2 -13.20 -54.08 12.28
N THR A 3 -11.99 -53.68 11.90
CA THR A 3 -11.09 -54.18 10.81
C THR A 3 -11.72 -54.20 9.40
N ARG A 4 -11.05 -53.46 8.50
CA ARG A 4 -11.00 -53.57 7.03
C ARG A 4 -12.10 -52.82 6.25
N MET A 5 -11.68 -51.74 5.56
CA MET A 5 -11.68 -51.80 4.10
C MET A 5 -10.51 -50.98 3.53
N LYS A 6 -9.47 -51.72 3.12
CA LYS A 6 -8.35 -51.22 2.31
C LYS A 6 -8.73 -51.31 0.84
N ALA A 7 -8.26 -50.29 0.12
CA ALA A 7 -7.75 -50.33 -1.26
C ALA A 7 -8.66 -50.90 -2.33
N VAL A 8 -9.03 -50.05 -3.30
CA VAL A 8 -8.87 -50.23 -4.76
C VAL A 8 -9.17 -48.87 -5.41
N ALA A 9 -8.21 -48.24 -6.02
CA ALA A 9 -8.24 -47.51 -7.28
C ALA A 9 -6.96 -46.68 -7.42
N ALA A 10 -5.86 -47.36 -7.69
CA ALA A 10 -4.73 -46.76 -8.39
C ALA A 10 -4.82 -47.22 -9.84
N ARG A 11 -5.09 -46.32 -10.78
CA ARG A 11 -4.55 -46.26 -12.13
C ARG A 11 -5.41 -45.40 -13.05
N ALA A 12 -4.69 -44.56 -13.77
CA ALA A 12 -5.09 -43.81 -14.95
C ALA A 12 -5.43 -42.32 -14.72
N ALA A 13 -4.43 -41.50 -14.64
CA ALA A 13 -4.47 -40.15 -15.23
C ALA A 13 -3.04 -39.80 -15.67
N GLY A 14 -2.77 -40.07 -16.94
CA GLY A 14 -1.58 -39.62 -17.62
C GLY A 14 -1.47 -38.11 -17.57
N GLY A 15 -0.25 -37.61 -17.38
CA GLY A 15 0.07 -36.21 -17.19
C GLY A 15 -0.35 -35.32 -18.35
N LEU A 16 -1.09 -34.32 -18.02
CA LEU A 16 -1.10 -33.03 -18.70
C LEU A 16 -0.66 -32.01 -17.65
N GLY A 17 0.63 -31.75 -17.62
CA GLY A 17 1.19 -30.65 -16.84
C GLY A 17 0.58 -29.35 -17.33
N PRO A 18 0.41 -28.33 -16.41
CA PRO A 18 -0.12 -27.05 -16.81
C PRO A 18 0.75 -26.45 -17.92
N PRO A 19 0.17 -25.75 -18.89
CA PRO A 19 0.92 -25.15 -20.00
C PRO A 19 1.96 -24.20 -19.41
N ARG A 20 3.23 -24.45 -19.67
CA ARG A 20 4.34 -23.55 -19.37
C ARG A 20 4.16 -22.33 -20.27
N LEU A 21 3.64 -21.24 -19.71
CA LEU A 21 3.72 -19.92 -20.32
C LEU A 21 5.20 -19.59 -20.50
N ARG A 22 5.67 -19.59 -21.72
CA ARG A 22 7.00 -19.08 -22.09
C ARG A 22 7.06 -17.62 -21.65
N PRO A 23 8.09 -17.17 -20.91
CA PRO A 23 8.33 -15.76 -20.74
C PRO A 23 8.59 -15.16 -22.13
N GLY A 24 7.70 -14.28 -22.54
CA GLY A 24 7.93 -13.46 -23.73
C GLY A 24 9.18 -12.61 -23.50
N PRO A 25 9.94 -12.25 -24.56
CA PRO A 25 11.11 -11.41 -24.44
C PRO A 25 10.70 -10.10 -23.77
N ALA A 26 11.47 -9.67 -22.76
CA ALA A 26 11.38 -8.35 -22.17
C ALA A 26 11.70 -7.30 -23.25
N GLY A 27 10.70 -6.98 -24.05
CA GLY A 27 10.74 -5.89 -25.03
C GLY A 27 10.68 -4.59 -24.27
N ARG A 28 11.76 -3.82 -24.29
CA ARG A 28 11.72 -2.37 -24.09
C ARG A 28 10.61 -1.84 -25.01
N ALA A 29 9.48 -1.42 -24.42
CA ALA A 29 8.44 -0.71 -25.15
C ALA A 29 8.99 0.67 -25.53
N ALA A 30 9.47 0.79 -26.76
CA ALA A 30 9.75 2.07 -27.38
C ALA A 30 8.44 2.85 -27.46
N GLY A 31 8.34 4.01 -26.82
CA GLY A 31 7.29 5.01 -27.07
C GLY A 31 5.90 4.74 -26.50
N GLY A 32 5.73 3.82 -25.53
CA GLY A 32 4.45 3.59 -24.85
C GLY A 32 4.12 4.68 -23.83
N ARG A 33 2.83 5.03 -23.69
CA ARG A 33 2.35 5.85 -22.58
C ARG A 33 2.88 5.28 -21.27
N PRO A 34 3.34 6.14 -20.32
CA PRO A 34 3.77 5.67 -19.02
C PRO A 34 2.67 4.85 -18.37
N SER A 35 3.06 3.80 -17.61
CA SER A 35 2.07 2.95 -16.94
C SER A 35 1.22 3.83 -16.00
N ARG A 36 -0.04 3.47 -15.77
CA ARG A 36 -0.90 4.22 -14.84
C ARG A 36 -0.31 4.33 -13.43
N LEU A 37 0.56 3.40 -13.08
CA LEU A 37 1.34 3.45 -11.85
C LEU A 37 2.28 4.67 -11.78
N ARG A 38 2.70 5.20 -12.95
CA ARG A 38 3.60 6.36 -13.08
C ARG A 38 2.92 7.59 -13.69
N SER A 39 1.59 7.58 -13.84
CA SER A 39 0.81 8.65 -14.46
C SER A 39 -0.53 8.82 -13.74
N PHE A 40 -0.48 9.25 -12.49
CA PHE A 40 -1.65 9.48 -11.65
C PHE A 40 -1.90 10.99 -11.44
N ASP A 41 -3.12 11.34 -11.03
CA ASP A 41 -3.47 12.70 -10.58
C ASP A 41 -3.11 12.83 -9.08
N PRO A 42 -2.09 13.67 -8.73
CA PRO A 42 -1.65 13.85 -7.36
C PRO A 42 -2.74 14.36 -6.41
N GLY A 43 -3.56 15.31 -6.88
CA GLY A 43 -4.63 15.88 -6.07
C GLY A 43 -5.71 14.85 -5.77
N ARG A 44 -6.08 14.06 -6.79
CA ARG A 44 -7.09 13.01 -6.63
C ARG A 44 -6.65 11.90 -5.69
N ILE A 45 -5.39 11.46 -5.78
CA ILE A 45 -4.87 10.42 -4.88
C ILE A 45 -4.77 10.97 -3.46
N ALA A 46 -4.27 12.19 -3.28
CA ALA A 46 -4.19 12.83 -1.97
C ALA A 46 -5.56 12.94 -1.29
N ASP A 47 -6.60 13.37 -2.02
CA ASP A 47 -7.97 13.45 -1.51
C ASP A 47 -8.51 12.09 -1.05
N LEU A 48 -8.27 11.04 -1.84
CA LEU A 48 -8.73 9.70 -1.50
C LEU A 48 -7.97 9.12 -0.31
N GLU A 49 -6.65 9.32 -0.24
CA GLU A 49 -5.85 8.86 0.90
C GLU A 49 -6.19 9.61 2.18
N TYR A 50 -6.34 10.92 2.11
CA TYR A 50 -6.82 11.74 3.23
C TYR A 50 -8.13 11.20 3.81
N ARG A 51 -9.09 10.83 2.95
CA ARG A 51 -10.35 10.20 3.39
C ARG A 51 -10.16 8.83 4.02
N VAL A 52 -9.19 8.05 3.54
CA VAL A 52 -8.84 6.76 4.17
C VAL A 52 -8.30 7.01 5.57
N TRP A 53 -7.39 7.97 5.77
CA TRP A 53 -6.78 8.25 7.06
C TRP A 53 -7.78 8.79 8.07
N VAL A 54 -8.54 9.83 7.72
CA VAL A 54 -9.58 10.38 8.60
C VAL A 54 -10.59 9.29 8.96
N GLY A 55 -11.08 8.54 7.98
CA GLY A 55 -12.02 7.44 8.22
C GLY A 55 -11.44 6.31 9.07
N TYR A 56 -10.13 6.01 8.94
CA TYR A 56 -9.44 5.02 9.76
C TYR A 56 -9.44 5.41 11.25
N TYR A 57 -9.06 6.62 11.58
CA TYR A 57 -9.02 7.08 12.98
C TYR A 57 -10.41 7.23 13.58
N LEU A 58 -11.39 7.67 12.78
CA LEU A 58 -12.79 7.76 13.19
C LEU A 58 -13.53 6.40 13.15
N ARG A 59 -12.84 5.32 12.74
CA ARG A 59 -13.43 3.96 12.60
C ARG A 59 -14.59 3.89 11.61
N GLN A 60 -14.61 4.76 10.62
CA GLN A 60 -15.64 4.83 9.58
C GLN A 60 -15.32 3.86 8.42
N TRP A 61 -15.35 2.55 8.71
CA TRP A 61 -14.91 1.50 7.78
C TRP A 61 -15.62 1.51 6.40
N PRO A 62 -16.93 1.82 6.30
CA PRO A 62 -17.55 2.00 4.98
C PRO A 62 -16.93 3.12 4.16
N GLN A 63 -16.57 4.25 4.78
CA GLN A 63 -15.88 5.36 4.13
C GLN A 63 -14.46 4.96 3.73
N VAL A 64 -13.73 4.26 4.60
CA VAL A 64 -12.39 3.71 4.31
C VAL A 64 -12.45 2.80 3.09
N LEU A 65 -13.43 1.90 3.03
CA LEU A 65 -13.60 1.01 1.88
C LEU A 65 -13.89 1.79 0.59
N ALA A 66 -14.86 2.72 0.63
CA ALA A 66 -15.22 3.53 -0.54
C ALA A 66 -14.04 4.36 -1.06
N ALA A 67 -13.30 5.00 -0.15
CA ALA A 67 -12.10 5.77 -0.51
C ALA A 67 -10.96 4.85 -1.01
N SER A 68 -10.79 3.66 -0.41
CA SER A 68 -9.81 2.66 -0.87
C SER A 68 -10.13 2.14 -2.28
N VAL A 69 -11.41 1.94 -2.63
CA VAL A 69 -11.82 1.59 -4.00
C VAL A 69 -11.38 2.70 -4.97
N GLY A 70 -11.67 3.95 -4.62
CA GLY A 70 -11.22 5.11 -5.40
C GLY A 70 -9.69 5.17 -5.53
N LEU A 71 -8.97 4.98 -4.43
CA LEU A 71 -7.51 5.04 -4.38
C LEU A 71 -6.87 3.95 -5.24
N VAL A 72 -7.30 2.70 -5.10
CA VAL A 72 -6.82 1.57 -5.89
C VAL A 72 -7.15 1.76 -7.37
N ARG A 73 -8.35 2.26 -7.70
CA ARG A 73 -8.77 2.54 -9.07
C ARG A 73 -7.95 3.65 -9.71
N THR A 74 -7.72 4.74 -8.99
CA THR A 74 -7.02 5.93 -9.50
C THR A 74 -5.51 5.72 -9.53
N GLY A 75 -4.94 5.17 -8.46
CA GLY A 75 -3.50 5.00 -8.32
C GLY A 75 -2.97 3.84 -9.17
N PHE A 76 -3.69 2.72 -9.20
CA PHE A 76 -3.24 1.54 -9.94
C PHE A 76 -3.96 1.32 -11.27
N GLY A 77 -5.11 1.95 -11.53
CA GLY A 77 -5.84 1.83 -12.80
C GLY A 77 -6.24 0.40 -13.19
N MET A 78 -6.35 -0.51 -12.22
CA MET A 78 -6.72 -1.91 -12.44
C MET A 78 -8.18 -2.04 -12.91
N ASP A 79 -8.53 -3.19 -13.50
CA ASP A 79 -9.92 -3.54 -13.80
C ASP A 79 -10.78 -3.60 -12.53
N TRP A 80 -12.12 -3.61 -12.69
CA TRP A 80 -13.05 -3.54 -11.54
C TRP A 80 -12.89 -4.71 -10.55
N TYR A 81 -12.66 -5.92 -11.04
CA TYR A 81 -12.49 -7.09 -10.17
C TYR A 81 -11.23 -6.94 -9.30
N ARG A 82 -10.09 -6.62 -9.91
CA ARG A 82 -8.83 -6.39 -9.17
C ARG A 82 -8.91 -5.16 -8.27
N THR A 83 -9.61 -4.10 -8.70
CA THR A 83 -9.84 -2.89 -7.90
C THR A 83 -10.58 -3.23 -6.61
N LEU A 84 -11.72 -3.92 -6.70
CA LEU A 84 -12.52 -4.29 -5.53
C LEU A 84 -11.77 -5.26 -4.61
N HIS A 85 -11.08 -6.25 -5.19
CA HIS A 85 -10.25 -7.17 -4.42
C HIS A 85 -9.09 -6.44 -3.73
N GLY A 86 -8.40 -5.54 -4.43
CA GLY A 86 -7.31 -4.73 -3.86
C GLY A 86 -7.81 -3.83 -2.72
N ALA A 87 -8.92 -3.13 -2.91
CA ALA A 87 -9.52 -2.28 -1.88
C ALA A 87 -9.94 -3.08 -0.64
N TRP A 88 -10.49 -4.29 -0.83
CA TRP A 88 -10.79 -5.20 0.26
C TRP A 88 -9.53 -5.63 1.03
N LEU A 89 -8.43 -5.92 0.32
CA LEU A 89 -7.15 -6.26 0.95
C LEU A 89 -6.58 -5.10 1.77
N VAL A 90 -6.67 -3.86 1.26
CA VAL A 90 -6.29 -2.64 2.01
C VAL A 90 -7.14 -2.51 3.27
N LEU A 91 -8.46 -2.62 3.15
CA LEU A 91 -9.36 -2.55 4.31
C LEU A 91 -9.00 -3.61 5.36
N ARG A 92 -8.80 -4.87 4.94
CA ARG A 92 -8.44 -5.96 5.87
C ARG A 92 -7.08 -5.73 6.53
N ALA A 93 -6.09 -5.25 5.78
CA ALA A 93 -4.79 -4.91 6.35
C ALA A 93 -4.92 -3.82 7.44
N ASN A 94 -5.69 -2.76 7.16
CA ASN A 94 -5.96 -1.70 8.12
C ASN A 94 -6.70 -2.20 9.37
N GLN A 95 -7.72 -3.07 9.20
CA GLN A 95 -8.45 -3.65 10.33
C GLN A 95 -7.57 -4.52 11.23
N LEU A 96 -6.62 -5.27 10.63
CA LEU A 96 -5.67 -6.11 11.37
C LEU A 96 -4.58 -5.28 12.06
N TRP A 97 -4.24 -4.13 11.50
CA TRP A 97 -3.26 -3.20 12.06
C TRP A 97 -3.83 -2.28 13.13
N ALA A 98 -5.12 -1.91 13.05
CA ALA A 98 -5.73 -0.89 13.88
C ALA A 98 -5.76 -1.18 15.40
N PRO A 99 -6.02 -2.40 15.89
CA PRO A 99 -5.99 -2.70 17.31
C PRO A 99 -4.57 -2.60 17.86
N PHE A 100 -4.34 -1.74 18.85
CA PHE A 100 -3.03 -1.63 19.51
C PHE A 100 -3.22 -1.78 21.02
N PRO A 101 -2.38 -2.60 21.69
CA PRO A 101 -1.19 -3.32 21.20
C PRO A 101 -1.48 -4.65 20.47
N ASP A 102 -2.73 -5.10 20.37
CA ASP A 102 -3.15 -6.43 19.90
C ASP A 102 -3.28 -6.51 18.36
N ASN A 103 -2.50 -5.70 17.63
CA ASN A 103 -2.47 -5.73 16.17
C ASN A 103 -1.77 -6.99 15.63
N ASP A 104 -2.14 -7.41 14.41
CA ASP A 104 -1.58 -8.58 13.73
C ASP A 104 -0.77 -8.15 12.48
N PRO A 105 0.51 -7.80 12.64
CA PRO A 105 1.36 -7.32 11.55
C PRO A 105 1.61 -8.39 10.49
N ASP A 106 1.64 -9.67 10.85
CA ASP A 106 1.91 -10.74 9.88
C ASP A 106 0.73 -10.96 8.95
N ARG A 107 -0.49 -10.95 9.47
CA ARG A 107 -1.70 -11.02 8.64
C ARG A 107 -1.93 -9.74 7.85
N ALA A 108 -1.62 -8.57 8.39
CA ALA A 108 -1.62 -7.30 7.65
C ALA A 108 -0.64 -7.36 6.46
N ARG A 109 0.60 -7.81 6.70
CA ARG A 109 1.63 -8.04 5.66
C ARG A 109 1.16 -9.04 4.60
N ALA A 110 0.48 -10.12 5.00
CA ALA A 110 -0.08 -11.09 4.05
C ALA A 110 -1.14 -10.48 3.13
N CYS A 111 -1.98 -9.56 3.63
CA CYS A 111 -2.93 -8.80 2.81
C CYS A 111 -2.20 -7.89 1.82
N MET A 112 -1.20 -7.12 2.28
CA MET A 112 -0.41 -6.23 1.42
C MET A 112 0.37 -7.02 0.36
N ARG A 113 0.93 -8.17 0.69
CA ARG A 113 1.58 -9.05 -0.30
C ARG A 113 0.64 -9.47 -1.44
N ARG A 114 -0.62 -9.77 -1.12
CA ARG A 114 -1.63 -10.09 -2.13
C ARG A 114 -1.97 -8.87 -2.99
N LEU A 115 -2.08 -7.68 -2.39
CA LEU A 115 -2.29 -6.44 -3.12
C LEU A 115 -1.14 -6.18 -4.13
N TYR A 116 0.11 -6.24 -3.68
CA TYR A 116 1.27 -6.05 -4.56
C TYR A 116 1.40 -7.14 -5.63
N ALA A 117 0.91 -8.36 -5.37
CA ALA A 117 0.81 -9.39 -6.39
C ALA A 117 -0.21 -9.03 -7.49
N LEU A 118 -1.36 -8.42 -7.11
CA LEU A 118 -2.33 -7.89 -8.09
C LEU A 118 -1.73 -6.76 -8.94
N VAL A 119 -0.97 -5.85 -8.32
CA VAL A 119 -0.28 -4.76 -9.03
C VAL A 119 0.73 -5.33 -10.02
N LYS A 120 1.57 -6.27 -9.58
CA LYS A 120 2.55 -6.95 -10.43
C LYS A 120 1.90 -7.65 -11.63
N LEU A 121 0.80 -8.38 -11.40
CA LEU A 121 0.04 -9.05 -12.47
C LEU A 121 -0.59 -8.06 -13.45
N SER A 122 -0.89 -6.83 -13.01
CA SER A 122 -1.53 -5.82 -13.85
C SER A 122 -0.54 -5.08 -14.74
N TYR A 123 0.70 -4.88 -14.31
CA TYR A 123 1.68 -4.00 -14.96
C TYR A 123 3.01 -4.66 -15.30
N GLY A 124 3.23 -5.91 -14.88
CA GLY A 124 4.52 -6.56 -15.09
C GLY A 124 5.68 -5.94 -14.30
N GLU A 125 5.37 -5.16 -13.26
CA GLU A 125 6.37 -4.47 -12.46
C GLU A 125 7.38 -5.46 -11.84
N PRO A 126 8.68 -5.11 -11.79
CA PRO A 126 9.72 -6.03 -11.32
C PRO A 126 9.67 -6.27 -9.81
N ALA A 127 9.00 -5.41 -9.05
CA ALA A 127 8.95 -5.47 -7.60
C ALA A 127 8.47 -6.83 -7.09
N ASN A 128 9.18 -7.38 -6.09
CA ASN A 128 8.73 -8.59 -5.41
C ASN A 128 7.63 -8.25 -4.41
N PRO A 129 6.43 -8.85 -4.53
CA PRO A 129 5.29 -8.54 -3.66
C PRO A 129 5.55 -8.77 -2.17
N ALA A 130 6.36 -9.77 -1.81
CA ALA A 130 6.68 -10.04 -0.41
C ALA A 130 7.58 -8.95 0.19
N LYS A 131 8.59 -8.48 -0.58
CA LYS A 131 9.46 -7.40 -0.14
C LYS A 131 8.71 -6.06 -0.09
N ALA A 132 7.87 -5.77 -1.07
CA ALA A 132 7.02 -4.58 -1.07
C ALA A 132 6.10 -4.53 0.18
N ALA A 133 5.45 -5.64 0.50
CA ALA A 133 4.60 -5.75 1.69
C ALA A 133 5.38 -5.66 3.01
N ALA A 134 6.62 -6.14 3.05
CA ALA A 134 7.47 -5.96 4.23
C ALA A 134 7.79 -4.48 4.43
N LEU A 135 8.25 -3.78 3.40
CA LEU A 135 8.54 -2.35 3.45
C LEU A 135 7.29 -1.50 3.79
N GLU A 136 6.11 -1.90 3.29
CA GLU A 136 4.84 -1.25 3.64
C GLU A 136 4.55 -1.34 5.14
N VAL A 137 4.66 -2.53 5.73
CA VAL A 137 4.40 -2.72 7.16
C VAL A 137 5.52 -2.15 8.02
N ASP A 138 6.74 -2.06 7.50
CA ASP A 138 7.87 -1.46 8.21
C ASP A 138 7.68 0.04 8.45
N TRP A 139 7.18 0.81 7.46
CA TRP A 139 6.87 2.22 7.71
C TRP A 139 5.63 2.38 8.61
N TRP A 140 4.64 1.47 8.56
CA TRP A 140 3.53 1.47 9.51
C TRP A 140 4.03 1.30 10.94
N ARG A 141 5.04 0.46 11.14
CA ARG A 141 5.68 0.25 12.44
C ARG A 141 6.42 1.49 12.89
N ALA A 142 7.28 2.06 12.05
CA ALA A 142 8.02 3.28 12.35
C ALA A 142 7.08 4.42 12.75
N HIS A 143 5.97 4.61 12.01
CA HIS A 143 4.94 5.58 12.35
C HIS A 143 4.27 5.28 13.71
N ARG A 144 3.91 4.02 13.97
CA ARG A 144 3.28 3.61 15.23
C ARG A 144 4.23 3.81 16.43
N GLU A 145 5.48 3.51 16.28
CA GLU A 145 6.51 3.74 17.30
C GLU A 145 6.68 5.23 17.59
N MET A 146 6.66 6.07 16.55
CA MET A 146 6.67 7.52 16.69
C MET A 146 5.42 8.03 17.46
N GLN A 147 4.22 7.52 17.14
CA GLN A 147 2.96 7.88 17.81
C GLN A 147 2.99 7.59 19.32
N HIS A 148 3.67 6.52 19.75
CA HIS A 148 3.72 6.07 21.14
C HIS A 148 5.03 6.40 21.87
N ALA A 149 5.96 7.09 21.22
CA ALA A 149 7.20 7.49 21.85
C ALA A 149 6.94 8.52 22.98
N THR A 150 7.41 8.19 24.19
CA THR A 150 7.29 9.07 25.38
C THR A 150 8.22 10.28 25.34
N GLN A 151 9.20 10.27 24.47
CA GLN A 151 10.09 11.41 24.20
C GLN A 151 10.27 11.58 22.68
N PRO A 152 10.31 12.82 22.16
CA PRO A 152 10.67 13.04 20.76
C PRO A 152 12.14 12.65 20.55
N ARG A 153 12.38 11.40 20.25
CA ARG A 153 13.67 10.98 19.68
C ARG A 153 13.61 11.40 18.23
N GLY A 154 14.66 12.03 17.67
CA GLY A 154 14.80 12.49 16.29
C GLY A 154 14.16 11.67 15.14
N THR A 155 12.97 11.24 15.34
CA THR A 155 12.21 10.13 14.78
C THR A 155 11.54 10.43 13.45
N GLY A 156 11.51 11.70 13.04
CA GLY A 156 11.06 12.06 11.69
C GLY A 156 11.94 11.44 10.61
N ASP A 157 13.22 11.24 10.88
CA ASP A 157 14.17 10.70 9.92
C ASP A 157 13.91 9.21 9.64
N GLU A 158 13.63 8.39 10.66
CA GLU A 158 13.36 6.94 10.47
C GLU A 158 12.08 6.70 9.67
N LEU A 159 11.02 7.47 9.92
CA LEU A 159 9.79 7.40 9.14
C LEU A 159 10.05 7.82 7.69
N VAL A 160 10.76 8.94 7.48
CA VAL A 160 11.15 9.40 6.13
C VAL A 160 11.96 8.34 5.41
N GLU A 161 12.95 7.74 6.07
CA GLU A 161 13.77 6.68 5.46
C GLU A 161 12.97 5.42 5.12
N SER A 162 12.06 5.00 5.98
CA SER A 162 11.23 3.81 5.72
C SER A 162 10.30 4.02 4.53
N VAL A 163 9.66 5.19 4.41
CA VAL A 163 8.84 5.56 3.27
C VAL A 163 9.70 5.73 2.00
N THR A 164 10.89 6.32 2.12
CA THR A 164 11.82 6.47 1.00
C THR A 164 12.23 5.11 0.42
N ARG A 165 12.59 4.15 1.29
CA ARG A 165 12.91 2.77 0.86
C ARG A 165 11.73 2.10 0.15
N LEU A 166 10.49 2.31 0.65
CA LEU A 166 9.30 1.77 -0.01
C LEU A 166 9.12 2.34 -1.41
N TYR A 167 9.15 3.66 -1.54
CA TYR A 167 8.97 4.32 -2.83
C TYR A 167 10.08 3.98 -3.82
N GLY A 168 11.34 4.08 -3.41
CA GLY A 168 12.47 3.68 -4.25
C GLY A 168 12.34 2.24 -4.75
N TYR A 169 11.92 1.33 -3.85
CA TYR A 169 11.74 -0.07 -4.22
C TYR A 169 10.55 -0.31 -5.16
N LEU A 170 9.40 0.32 -4.91
CA LEU A 170 8.18 0.12 -5.72
C LEU A 170 8.35 0.63 -7.14
N TYR A 171 8.99 1.78 -7.27
CA TYR A 171 9.14 2.45 -8.57
C TYR A 171 10.50 2.15 -9.24
N GLY A 172 11.42 1.48 -8.54
CA GLY A 172 12.76 1.23 -9.07
C GLY A 172 13.60 2.49 -9.22
N GLU A 173 13.29 3.53 -8.43
CA GLU A 173 13.97 4.82 -8.47
C GLU A 173 15.06 4.92 -7.39
N PRO A 174 16.12 5.71 -7.61
CA PRO A 174 17.07 6.06 -6.56
C PRO A 174 16.35 6.70 -5.37
N GLU A 175 16.73 6.31 -4.16
CA GLU A 175 16.11 6.84 -2.92
C GLU A 175 16.19 8.38 -2.82
N ALA A 176 17.25 8.99 -3.36
CA ALA A 176 17.40 10.45 -3.39
C ALA A 176 16.28 11.15 -4.19
N GLU A 177 15.81 10.55 -5.27
CA GLU A 177 14.79 11.12 -6.14
C GLU A 177 13.38 11.12 -5.48
N VAL A 178 13.09 10.08 -4.70
CA VAL A 178 11.78 9.92 -4.04
C VAL A 178 11.74 10.47 -2.61
N ARG A 179 12.90 10.89 -2.06
CA ARG A 179 13.01 11.36 -0.67
C ARG A 179 12.11 12.56 -0.37
N LEU A 180 11.99 13.51 -1.29
CA LEU A 180 11.14 14.69 -1.09
C LEU A 180 9.66 14.29 -0.90
N ALA A 181 9.18 13.31 -1.64
CA ALA A 181 7.84 12.76 -1.47
C ALA A 181 7.67 12.14 -0.07
N ALA A 182 8.66 11.36 0.38
CA ALA A 182 8.66 10.76 1.71
C ALA A 182 8.63 11.80 2.84
N VAL A 183 9.38 12.91 2.69
CA VAL A 183 9.37 14.04 3.66
C VAL A 183 7.96 14.65 3.76
N HIS A 184 7.31 14.91 2.63
CA HIS A 184 5.94 15.44 2.64
C HIS A 184 4.94 14.46 3.22
N ARG A 185 5.13 13.16 3.00
CA ARG A 185 4.28 12.12 3.59
C ARG A 185 4.45 12.06 5.11
N ALA A 186 5.68 12.05 5.61
CA ALA A 186 5.96 12.08 7.04
C ALA A 186 5.36 13.36 7.70
N ARG A 187 5.41 14.50 7.02
CA ARG A 187 4.74 15.71 7.49
C ARG A 187 3.22 15.58 7.59
N ALA A 188 2.58 14.91 6.61
CA ALA A 188 1.15 14.65 6.67
C ALA A 188 0.80 13.75 7.86
N MET A 189 1.60 12.72 8.12
CA MET A 189 1.43 11.83 9.28
C MET A 189 1.57 12.59 10.61
N ASP A 190 2.57 13.46 10.75
CA ASP A 190 2.75 14.30 11.94
C ASP A 190 1.54 15.21 12.21
N LEU A 191 0.98 15.82 11.16
CA LEU A 191 -0.24 16.63 11.27
C LEU A 191 -1.45 15.79 11.69
N SER A 192 -1.58 14.59 11.14
CA SER A 192 -2.61 13.62 11.52
C SER A 192 -2.49 13.23 13.00
N ASP A 193 -1.25 12.96 13.46
CA ASP A 193 -0.99 12.62 14.86
C ASP A 193 -1.29 13.76 15.82
N GLN A 194 -1.01 15.01 15.41
CA GLN A 194 -1.42 16.19 16.17
C GLN A 194 -2.95 16.28 16.26
N TRP A 195 -3.65 16.09 15.14
CA TRP A 195 -5.11 16.09 15.10
C TRP A 195 -5.72 15.02 16.02
N ILE A 196 -5.12 13.82 16.07
CA ILE A 196 -5.56 12.76 16.98
C ILE A 196 -5.38 13.17 18.44
N ARG A 197 -4.23 13.77 18.79
CA ARG A 197 -3.97 14.27 20.13
C ARG A 197 -4.93 15.39 20.56
N GLU A 198 -5.44 16.17 19.60
CA GLU A 198 -6.46 17.20 19.82
C GLU A 198 -7.90 16.62 19.88
N GLY A 199 -8.07 15.30 19.85
CA GLY A 199 -9.36 14.62 19.98
C GLY A 199 -10.14 14.50 18.68
N CYS A 200 -9.48 14.46 17.54
CA CYS A 200 -10.06 14.20 16.21
C CYS A 200 -11.19 15.18 15.84
N ARG A 201 -11.03 16.45 16.13
CA ARG A 201 -12.04 17.46 15.85
C ARG A 201 -12.22 17.66 14.34
N PRO A 202 -13.46 17.63 13.82
CA PRO A 202 -13.72 17.74 12.37
C PRO A 202 -13.46 19.16 11.82
N ASP A 203 -13.43 20.18 12.67
CA ASP A 203 -13.15 21.58 12.36
C ASP A 203 -11.68 21.99 12.59
N SER A 204 -10.79 21.03 12.84
CA SER A 204 -9.38 21.29 13.11
C SER A 204 -8.67 21.92 11.91
N PRO A 205 -7.89 23.00 12.10
CA PRO A 205 -7.06 23.61 11.06
C PRO A 205 -5.93 22.69 10.59
N LEU A 206 -5.64 21.60 11.29
CA LEU A 206 -4.63 20.61 10.91
C LEU A 206 -5.06 19.80 9.69
N LEU A 207 -6.36 19.52 9.53
CA LEU A 207 -6.88 18.70 8.44
C LEU A 207 -6.59 19.27 7.04
N PRO A 208 -6.83 20.56 6.72
CA PRO A 208 -6.42 21.10 5.43
C PRO A 208 -4.90 21.16 5.25
N LEU A 209 -4.11 21.28 6.31
CA LEU A 209 -2.65 21.23 6.24
C LEU A 209 -2.15 19.80 5.94
N GLU A 210 -2.75 18.78 6.56
CA GLU A 210 -2.51 17.37 6.27
C GLU A 210 -2.79 17.05 4.79
N HIS A 211 -3.98 17.42 4.31
CA HIS A 211 -4.36 17.24 2.91
C HIS A 211 -3.36 17.92 1.96
N ALA A 212 -2.98 19.18 2.24
CA ALA A 212 -1.99 19.89 1.43
C ALA A 212 -0.60 19.23 1.44
N ALA A 213 -0.21 18.60 2.56
CA ALA A 213 1.03 17.83 2.64
C ALA A 213 0.96 16.56 1.78
N LEU A 214 -0.18 15.85 1.76
CA LEU A 214 -0.40 14.71 0.87
C LEU A 214 -0.37 15.12 -0.61
N VAL A 215 -0.97 16.24 -0.98
CA VAL A 215 -0.88 16.77 -2.36
C VAL A 215 0.57 17.01 -2.76
N ARG A 216 1.38 17.65 -1.90
CA ARG A 216 2.82 17.85 -2.16
C ARG A 216 3.59 16.53 -2.24
N CYS A 217 3.25 15.55 -1.40
CA CYS A 217 3.84 14.22 -1.46
C CYS A 217 3.63 13.58 -2.83
N TYR A 218 2.40 13.51 -3.29
CA TYR A 218 2.08 12.87 -4.57
C TYR A 218 2.57 13.66 -5.79
N ALA A 219 2.61 14.99 -5.70
CA ALA A 219 3.21 15.82 -6.74
C ALA A 219 4.72 15.55 -6.88
N ALA A 220 5.44 15.50 -5.75
CA ALA A 220 6.87 15.17 -5.73
C ALA A 220 7.14 13.73 -6.20
N LEU A 221 6.30 12.77 -5.79
CA LEU A 221 6.42 11.39 -6.23
C LEU A 221 6.20 11.28 -7.74
N LEU A 222 5.15 11.90 -8.28
CA LEU A 222 4.89 11.90 -9.71
C LEU A 222 6.06 12.50 -10.50
N ALA A 223 6.62 13.62 -10.03
CA ALA A 223 7.78 14.24 -10.68
C ALA A 223 9.00 13.31 -10.72
N ALA A 224 9.18 12.47 -9.70
CA ALA A 224 10.28 11.51 -9.63
C ALA A 224 10.07 10.27 -10.51
N VAL A 225 8.82 9.84 -10.75
CA VAL A 225 8.54 8.53 -11.38
C VAL A 225 7.95 8.62 -12.80
N HIS A 226 7.58 9.83 -13.23
CA HIS A 226 6.95 10.05 -14.54
C HIS A 226 8.02 10.25 -15.62
N HIS A 227 8.53 9.15 -16.19
CA HIS A 227 9.48 9.16 -17.33
C HIS A 227 9.31 7.93 -18.23
#